data_afed166887f273041ffba175d62b530f
#
_entry.id   afed166887f273041ffba175d62b530f
#
_cell.length_a   1.000
_cell.length_b   1.000
_cell.length_c   1.000
_cell.angle_alpha   90.00
_cell.angle_beta   90.00
_cell.angle_gamma   90.00
#
_symmetry.space_group_name_H-M   'P 1'
#
loop_
_entity.id
_entity.type
_entity.pdbx_description
1 polymer ?
#
loop_
_entity_poly.entity_id
_entity_poly.type
_entity_poly.pdbx_seq_one_letter_code
_entity_poly.pdbx_strand_id
1 'polypeptide(L)'
;LTVFTAYRALAERTPADARHWLAGADADELFALAAVDLHTAYGKAELWRRLRAVEITVRGHGMATPTPGGLANPGLAALREADGKLLFAHSDLSGYSVFEEAVWWGDRAARLAGR
;
A
#
# COMPACT_ATOMS: atom_id res chain seq x y z
N LEU A 1 24.62 -10.73 -6.70
CA LEU A 1 23.26 -10.96 -6.24
C LEU A 1 22.35 -9.90 -6.85
N THR A 2 21.31 -10.35 -7.56
CA THR A 2 20.29 -9.46 -8.10
C THR A 2 19.00 -9.65 -7.27
N VAL A 3 18.42 -8.55 -6.80
CA VAL A 3 17.16 -8.53 -6.07
C VAL A 3 16.12 -7.89 -6.97
N PHE A 4 14.98 -8.55 -7.11
CA PHE A 4 13.79 -8.00 -7.77
C PHE A 4 12.73 -7.70 -6.73
N THR A 5 12.13 -6.53 -6.83
CA THR A 5 10.96 -6.19 -6.04
C THR A 5 9.76 -6.11 -6.99
N ALA A 6 8.77 -6.95 -6.75
CA ALA A 6 7.55 -6.98 -7.55
C ALA A 6 6.43 -6.23 -6.81
N TYR A 7 5.76 -5.33 -7.53
CA TYR A 7 4.53 -4.69 -7.09
C TYR A 7 3.39 -5.19 -7.98
N ARG A 8 2.38 -5.77 -7.37
CA ARG A 8 1.22 -6.28 -8.11
C ARG A 8 -0.06 -5.62 -7.63
N ALA A 9 -0.75 -4.97 -8.55
CA ALA A 9 -2.11 -4.48 -8.30
C ALA A 9 -3.12 -5.62 -8.45
N LEU A 10 -4.12 -5.64 -7.58
CA LEU A 10 -5.27 -6.54 -7.65
C LEU A 10 -6.48 -5.76 -8.20
N ALA A 11 -6.33 -5.21 -9.41
CA ALA A 11 -7.26 -4.25 -10.00
C ALA A 11 -8.67 -4.82 -10.23
N GLU A 12 -8.79 -6.15 -10.35
CA GLU A 12 -10.06 -6.83 -10.56
C GLU A 12 -10.85 -7.08 -9.27
N ARG A 13 -10.27 -6.72 -8.11
CA ARG A 13 -10.88 -6.90 -6.79
C ARG A 13 -11.23 -5.56 -6.17
N THR A 14 -12.26 -5.54 -5.35
CA THR A 14 -12.46 -4.38 -4.49
C THR A 14 -11.31 -4.29 -3.46
N PRO A 15 -11.01 -3.11 -2.92
CA PRO A 15 -9.97 -2.97 -1.89
C PRO A 15 -10.19 -3.88 -0.66
N ALA A 16 -11.46 -4.11 -0.28
CA ALA A 16 -11.80 -4.99 0.84
C ALA A 16 -11.51 -6.45 0.50
N ASP A 17 -11.92 -6.92 -0.68
CA ASP A 17 -11.69 -8.28 -1.14
C ASP A 17 -10.19 -8.54 -1.35
N ALA A 18 -9.47 -7.57 -1.89
CA ALA A 18 -8.02 -7.66 -2.06
C ALA A 18 -7.30 -7.84 -0.70
N ARG A 19 -7.68 -7.05 0.31
CA ARG A 19 -7.11 -7.20 1.66
C ARG A 19 -7.46 -8.54 2.30
N HIS A 20 -8.72 -8.97 2.16
CA HIS A 20 -9.15 -10.25 2.69
C HIS A 20 -8.38 -11.41 2.06
N TRP A 21 -8.25 -11.40 0.73
CA TRP A 21 -7.47 -12.40 0.01
C TRP A 21 -5.99 -12.38 0.44
N LEU A 22 -5.35 -11.21 0.48
CA LEU A 22 -3.95 -11.07 0.90
C LEU A 22 -3.70 -11.58 2.32
N ALA A 23 -4.67 -11.43 3.23
CA ALA A 23 -4.55 -11.92 4.60
C ALA A 23 -4.65 -13.44 4.72
N GLY A 24 -5.30 -14.10 3.75
CA GLY A 24 -5.50 -15.55 3.74
C GLY A 24 -4.60 -16.31 2.78
N ALA A 25 -3.97 -15.63 1.82
CA ALA A 25 -3.15 -16.26 0.79
C ALA A 25 -1.86 -16.84 1.40
N ASP A 26 -1.49 -18.03 0.96
CA ASP A 26 -0.23 -18.65 1.34
C ASP A 26 0.95 -18.13 0.49
N ALA A 27 2.17 -18.56 0.85
CA ALA A 27 3.39 -18.11 0.18
C ALA A 27 3.43 -18.51 -1.31
N ASP A 28 2.90 -19.66 -1.66
CA ASP A 28 2.90 -20.15 -3.04
C ASP A 28 1.92 -19.35 -3.91
N GLU A 29 0.75 -19.02 -3.38
CA GLU A 29 -0.24 -18.16 -4.05
C GLU A 29 0.30 -16.74 -4.27
N LEU A 30 0.93 -16.17 -3.25
CA LEU A 30 1.55 -14.84 -3.33
C LEU A 30 2.71 -14.82 -4.31
N PHE A 31 3.56 -15.84 -4.28
CA PHE A 31 4.65 -15.97 -5.24
C PHE A 31 4.13 -16.17 -6.67
N ALA A 32 3.13 -17.01 -6.87
CA ALA A 32 2.54 -17.22 -8.19
C ALA A 32 1.99 -15.93 -8.78
N LEU A 33 1.32 -15.10 -7.97
CA LEU A 33 0.83 -13.80 -8.39
C LEU A 33 1.97 -12.86 -8.82
N ALA A 34 3.04 -12.76 -8.01
CA ALA A 34 4.16 -11.89 -8.29
C ALA A 34 5.03 -12.38 -9.46
N ALA A 35 5.12 -13.70 -9.65
CA ALA A 35 5.99 -14.31 -10.64
C ALA A 35 5.49 -14.21 -12.09
N VAL A 36 4.24 -13.84 -12.32
CA VAL A 36 3.65 -13.77 -13.68
C VAL A 36 4.52 -12.95 -14.63
N ASP A 37 4.85 -11.72 -14.22
CA ASP A 37 5.63 -10.82 -15.05
C ASP A 37 7.10 -11.27 -15.18
N LEU A 38 7.66 -11.86 -14.11
CA LEU A 38 9.01 -12.42 -14.13
C LEU A 38 9.10 -13.64 -15.04
N HIS A 39 8.07 -14.49 -15.07
CA HIS A 39 7.99 -15.63 -16.00
C HIS A 39 7.93 -15.15 -17.44
N THR A 40 7.20 -14.07 -17.71
CA THR A 40 7.10 -13.48 -19.05
C THR A 40 8.44 -12.89 -19.50
N ALA A 41 9.13 -12.19 -18.60
CA ALA A 41 10.37 -11.49 -18.92
C ALA A 41 11.58 -12.45 -19.06
N TYR A 42 11.67 -13.47 -18.23
CA TYR A 42 12.87 -14.32 -18.12
C TYR A 42 12.65 -15.77 -18.53
N GLY A 43 11.42 -16.19 -18.72
CA GLY A 43 11.05 -17.59 -18.88
C GLY A 43 11.02 -18.35 -17.54
N LYS A 44 10.00 -19.21 -17.39
CA LYS A 44 9.77 -19.93 -16.13
C LYS A 44 10.96 -20.78 -15.70
N ALA A 45 11.52 -21.58 -16.63
CA ALA A 45 12.65 -22.48 -16.32
C ALA A 45 13.89 -21.73 -15.89
N GLU A 46 14.21 -20.62 -16.55
CA GLU A 46 15.39 -19.80 -16.23
C GLU A 46 15.23 -19.09 -14.91
N LEU A 47 14.05 -18.57 -14.60
CA LEU A 47 13.76 -17.97 -13.30
C LEU A 47 14.01 -18.98 -12.18
N TRP A 48 13.40 -20.16 -12.26
CA TRP A 48 13.55 -21.20 -11.24
C TRP A 48 15.00 -21.67 -11.08
N ARG A 49 15.74 -21.78 -12.17
CA ARG A 49 17.15 -22.17 -12.13
C ARG A 49 18.02 -21.17 -11.37
N ARG A 50 17.66 -19.88 -11.41
CA ARG A 50 18.42 -18.80 -10.77
C ARG A 50 17.91 -18.39 -9.42
N LEU A 51 16.66 -18.69 -9.11
CA LEU A 51 16.04 -18.32 -7.85
C LEU A 51 16.78 -18.95 -6.67
N ARG A 52 17.15 -18.14 -5.69
CA ARG A 52 17.84 -18.59 -4.48
C ARG A 52 16.97 -18.53 -3.25
N ALA A 53 16.21 -17.46 -3.13
CA ALA A 53 15.29 -17.23 -2.02
C ALA A 53 14.16 -16.30 -2.48
N VAL A 54 13.03 -16.41 -1.83
CA VAL A 54 11.89 -15.51 -1.97
C VAL A 54 11.56 -15.00 -0.58
N GLU A 55 11.49 -13.70 -0.44
CA GLU A 55 10.96 -13.04 0.75
C GLU A 55 9.67 -12.35 0.36
N ILE A 56 8.62 -12.63 1.09
CA ILE A 56 7.29 -12.10 0.81
C ILE A 56 6.84 -11.24 1.99
N THR A 57 6.60 -9.97 1.72
CA THR A 57 6.01 -9.04 2.67
C THR A 57 4.64 -8.63 2.18
N VAL A 58 3.61 -8.97 2.93
CA VAL A 58 2.23 -8.56 2.65
C VAL A 58 1.96 -7.22 3.32
N ARG A 59 1.50 -6.26 2.53
CA ARG A 59 1.03 -4.96 3.02
C ARG A 59 -0.43 -4.77 2.64
N GLY A 60 -1.32 -5.00 3.59
CA GLY A 60 -2.77 -4.84 3.40
C GLY A 60 -3.19 -3.38 3.18
N HIS A 61 -2.40 -2.43 3.68
CA HIS A 61 -2.56 -0.99 3.47
C HIS A 61 -1.21 -0.45 3.00
N GLY A 62 -1.05 -0.32 1.71
CA GLY A 62 0.15 0.25 1.11
C GLY A 62 0.06 1.77 0.99
N MET A 63 -0.13 2.25 -0.22
CA MET A 63 -0.30 3.66 -0.51
C MET A 63 -1.77 3.99 -0.76
N ALA A 64 -2.16 5.25 -0.52
CA ALA A 64 -3.44 5.76 -0.97
C ALA A 64 -3.57 5.59 -2.49
N THR A 65 -4.69 5.04 -2.94
CA THR A 65 -4.99 4.92 -4.36
C THR A 65 -5.79 6.14 -4.80
N PRO A 66 -5.25 7.00 -5.67
CA PRO A 66 -5.99 8.13 -6.19
C PRO A 66 -7.22 7.64 -6.99
N THR A 67 -8.39 8.09 -6.59
CA THR A 67 -9.64 7.84 -7.31
C THR A 67 -10.28 9.16 -7.70
N PRO A 68 -10.98 9.22 -8.84
CA PRO A 68 -11.73 10.42 -9.20
C PRO A 68 -12.68 10.85 -8.07
N GLY A 69 -12.59 12.12 -7.66
CA GLY A 69 -13.39 12.65 -6.56
C GLY A 69 -12.92 12.27 -5.14
N GLY A 70 -11.88 11.44 -4.99
CA GLY A 70 -11.42 10.98 -3.68
C GLY A 70 -11.04 12.10 -2.73
N LEU A 71 -10.36 13.13 -3.22
CA LEU A 71 -9.97 14.29 -2.40
C LEU A 71 -11.17 15.17 -1.98
N ALA A 72 -12.28 15.08 -2.69
CA ALA A 72 -13.54 15.76 -2.36
C ALA A 72 -14.46 14.92 -1.48
N ASN A 73 -14.01 13.74 -1.02
CA ASN A 73 -14.79 12.89 -0.14
C ASN A 73 -15.02 13.57 1.21
N PRO A 74 -16.28 13.75 1.65
CA PRO A 74 -16.59 14.43 2.91
C PRO A 74 -16.05 13.69 4.13
N GLY A 75 -15.91 12.36 4.09
CA GLY A 75 -15.27 11.57 5.15
C GLY A 75 -13.78 11.90 5.27
N LEU A 76 -13.07 12.07 4.15
CA LEU A 76 -11.69 12.49 4.16
C LEU A 76 -11.53 13.92 4.69
N ALA A 77 -12.46 14.82 4.31
CA ALA A 77 -12.49 16.18 4.83
C ALA A 77 -12.69 16.18 6.37
N ALA A 78 -13.61 15.37 6.87
CA ALA A 78 -13.84 15.21 8.31
C ALA A 78 -12.61 14.70 9.07
N LEU A 79 -11.86 13.75 8.50
CA LEU A 79 -10.61 13.24 9.11
C LEU A 79 -9.49 14.29 9.18
N ARG A 80 -9.54 15.32 8.36
CA ARG A 80 -8.58 16.44 8.41
C ARG A 80 -8.84 17.41 9.54
N GLU A 81 -10.06 17.41 10.08
CA GLU A 81 -10.42 18.26 11.20
C GLU A 81 -10.10 17.56 12.53
N ALA A 82 -9.89 18.37 13.57
CA ALA A 82 -9.74 17.86 14.92
C ALA A 82 -11.11 17.51 15.48
N ASP A 83 -11.28 16.32 16.03
CA ASP A 83 -12.48 15.90 16.73
C ASP A 83 -12.17 15.65 18.21
N GLY A 84 -12.34 16.68 19.01
CA GLY A 84 -12.05 16.64 20.43
C GLY A 84 -10.57 16.29 20.71
N LYS A 85 -10.35 15.10 21.27
CA LYS A 85 -9.00 14.59 21.58
C LYS A 85 -8.40 13.71 20.47
N LEU A 86 -9.14 13.50 19.39
CA LEU A 86 -8.67 12.67 18.26
C LEU A 86 -8.07 13.56 17.20
N LEU A 87 -6.83 13.22 16.83
CA LEU A 87 -6.10 13.86 15.75
C LEU A 87 -5.57 12.78 14.81
N PHE A 88 -5.78 12.97 13.53
CA PHE A 88 -5.27 12.08 12.52
C PHE A 88 -4.03 12.71 11.86
N ALA A 89 -2.98 11.91 11.71
CA ALA A 89 -1.71 12.34 11.13
C ALA A 89 -1.19 11.23 10.20
N HIS A 90 -1.53 11.34 8.93
CA HIS A 90 -1.07 10.40 7.90
C HIS A 90 -1.05 11.07 6.53
N SER A 91 -0.12 10.68 5.68
CA SER A 91 -0.01 11.19 4.31
C SER A 91 -1.26 10.92 3.45
N ASP A 92 -2.03 9.89 3.75
CA ASP A 92 -3.28 9.57 3.04
C ASP A 92 -4.34 10.67 3.18
N LEU A 93 -4.25 11.52 4.20
CA LEU A 93 -5.12 12.68 4.35
C LEU A 93 -5.00 13.67 3.19
N SER A 94 -3.84 13.73 2.54
CA SER A 94 -3.61 14.50 1.32
C SER A 94 -3.80 13.68 0.05
N GLY A 95 -3.93 12.37 0.15
CA GLY A 95 -3.95 11.46 -0.99
C GLY A 95 -2.58 11.26 -1.66
N TYR A 96 -1.49 11.73 -1.03
CA TYR A 96 -0.12 11.57 -1.50
C TYR A 96 0.71 10.81 -0.48
N SER A 97 1.12 9.60 -0.83
CA SER A 97 1.94 8.75 0.03
C SER A 97 3.42 9.13 -0.07
N VAL A 98 3.76 10.34 0.35
CA VAL A 98 5.12 10.88 0.37
C VAL A 98 5.50 11.36 1.76
N PHE A 99 6.81 11.39 2.02
CA PHE A 99 7.35 11.72 3.34
C PHE A 99 6.96 13.13 3.79
N GLU A 100 6.98 14.09 2.91
CA GLU A 100 6.67 15.51 3.17
C GLU A 100 5.24 15.68 3.71
N GLU A 101 4.28 14.97 3.12
CA GLU A 101 2.89 14.99 3.58
C GLU A 101 2.75 14.34 4.97
N ALA A 102 3.45 13.25 5.21
CA ALA A 102 3.45 12.61 6.53
C ALA A 102 4.01 13.54 7.61
N VAL A 103 5.11 14.24 7.31
CA VAL A 103 5.72 15.23 8.22
C VAL A 103 4.77 16.39 8.45
N TRP A 104 4.16 16.94 7.41
CA TRP A 104 3.23 18.07 7.53
C TRP A 104 2.03 17.73 8.43
N TRP A 105 1.38 16.59 8.21
CA TRP A 105 0.26 16.15 9.04
C TRP A 105 0.68 15.83 10.47
N GLY A 106 1.88 15.27 10.68
CA GLY A 106 2.45 15.02 11.99
C GLY A 106 2.70 16.31 12.77
N ASP A 107 3.35 17.29 12.16
CA ASP A 107 3.61 18.62 12.75
C ASP A 107 2.30 19.36 13.09
N ARG A 108 1.33 19.34 12.17
CA ARG A 108 -0.01 19.89 12.42
C ARG A 108 -0.69 19.24 13.62
N ALA A 109 -0.69 17.92 13.71
CA ALA A 109 -1.28 17.20 14.83
C ALA A 109 -0.58 17.53 16.15
N ALA A 110 0.75 17.61 16.17
CA ALA A 110 1.52 17.97 17.36
C ALA A 110 1.19 19.38 17.84
N ARG A 111 1.07 20.35 16.94
CA ARG A 111 0.67 21.73 17.29
C ARG A 111 -0.74 21.82 17.86
N LEU A 112 -1.66 21.00 17.38
CA LEU A 112 -3.02 20.96 17.89
C LEU A 112 -3.11 20.28 19.26
N ALA A 113 -2.32 19.21 19.47
CA ALA A 113 -2.25 18.49 20.74
C ALA A 113 -1.61 19.30 21.89
N GLY A 114 -0.76 20.25 21.56
CA GLY A 114 -0.08 21.11 22.52
C GLY A 114 -0.85 22.35 22.94
N ARG A 115 -2.10 22.51 22.50
CA ARG A 115 -3.02 23.59 22.88
C ARG A 115 -3.97 23.13 23.96
#